data_af103bff191ca254cabcb029e89f744f
#
_entry.id   af103bff191ca254cabcb029e89f744f
#
_cell.length_a   1.000
_cell.length_b   1.000
_cell.length_c   1.000
_cell.angle_alpha   90.00
_cell.angle_beta   90.00
_cell.angle_gamma   90.00
#
_symmetry.space_group_name_H-M   'P 1'
#
loop_
_entity.id
_entity.type
_entity.pdbx_description
1 polymer ?
#
loop_
_entity_poly.entity_id
_entity_poly.type
_entity_poly.pdbx_seq_one_letter_code
_entity_poly.pdbx_strand_id
1 'polypeptide(L)'
;FFQAHPKALLGVVFNSRVYQLGEYLRHAGRSMKGLIGYDLLKANVDLLKSGDVHYLIGQRPGLQGYCGVKALCDHVVFKKSVEHVKYMPIDILIKENIDFYFEFV
;
A
#
# COMPACT_ATOMS: atom_id res chain seq x y z
N PHE A 1 -17.51 -2.81 15.21
CA PHE A 1 -17.10 -4.02 14.47
C PHE A 1 -16.61 -5.13 15.40
N PHE A 2 -15.62 -4.85 16.26
CA PHE A 2 -15.03 -5.87 17.12
C PHE A 2 -15.94 -6.37 18.23
N GLN A 3 -16.93 -5.59 18.64
CA GLN A 3 -17.96 -6.07 19.57
C GLN A 3 -18.81 -7.18 18.94
N ALA A 4 -19.11 -7.08 17.64
CA ALA A 4 -19.82 -8.10 16.89
C ALA A 4 -18.93 -9.26 16.45
N HIS A 5 -17.61 -9.00 16.29
CA HIS A 5 -16.63 -9.96 15.78
C HIS A 5 -15.39 -10.04 16.68
N PRO A 6 -15.54 -10.51 17.94
CA PRO A 6 -14.43 -10.50 18.90
C PRO A 6 -13.29 -11.47 18.57
N LYS A 7 -13.52 -12.43 17.67
CA LYS A 7 -12.55 -13.44 17.24
C LYS A 7 -11.90 -13.12 15.88
N ALA A 8 -12.11 -11.94 15.32
CA ALA A 8 -11.46 -11.55 14.08
C ALA A 8 -9.94 -11.48 14.28
N LEU A 9 -9.18 -12.24 13.49
CA LEU A 9 -7.73 -12.36 13.58
C LEU A 9 -6.99 -11.78 12.38
N LEU A 10 -7.69 -11.67 11.24
CA LEU A 10 -7.13 -11.18 9.98
C LEU A 10 -7.98 -10.00 9.48
N GLY A 11 -7.31 -9.02 8.92
CA GLY A 11 -7.99 -7.86 8.36
C GLY A 11 -7.28 -7.34 7.11
N VAL A 12 -8.07 -6.82 6.20
CA VAL A 12 -7.58 -6.14 5.00
C VAL A 12 -8.30 -4.79 4.90
N VAL A 13 -7.53 -3.73 4.78
CA VAL A 13 -8.05 -2.38 4.54
C VAL A 13 -7.71 -1.99 3.11
N PHE A 14 -8.73 -1.82 2.27
CA PHE A 14 -8.58 -1.62 0.83
C PHE A 14 -8.30 -0.18 0.40
N ASN A 15 -7.84 0.64 1.33
CA ASN A 15 -7.43 2.01 1.04
C ASN A 15 -6.17 2.37 1.84
N SER A 16 -5.69 3.60 1.69
CA SER A 16 -4.47 4.07 2.34
C SER A 16 -4.59 4.31 3.86
N ARG A 17 -5.72 4.01 4.47
CA ARG A 17 -6.01 4.37 5.87
C ARG A 17 -5.84 3.22 6.85
N VAL A 18 -5.06 2.21 6.53
CA VAL A 18 -4.79 1.11 7.47
C VAL A 18 -4.17 1.60 8.78
N TYR A 19 -3.47 2.73 8.75
CA TYR A 19 -2.90 3.33 9.96
C TYR A 19 -3.96 3.67 11.01
N GLN A 20 -5.16 4.08 10.58
CA GLN A 20 -6.25 4.38 11.53
C GLN A 20 -6.68 3.14 12.29
N LEU A 21 -6.84 2.01 11.60
CA LEU A 21 -7.16 0.74 12.24
C LEU A 21 -6.01 0.26 13.12
N GLY A 22 -4.77 0.35 12.65
CA GLY A 22 -3.59 -0.04 13.41
C GLY A 22 -3.44 0.75 14.70
N GLU A 23 -3.62 2.05 14.66
CA GLU A 23 -3.59 2.91 15.85
C GLU A 23 -4.73 2.59 16.82
N TYR A 24 -5.94 2.37 16.31
CA TYR A 24 -7.08 1.96 17.13
C TYR A 24 -6.78 0.66 17.88
N LEU A 25 -6.26 -0.34 17.19
CA LEU A 25 -5.94 -1.64 17.79
C LEU A 25 -4.86 -1.52 18.86
N ARG A 26 -3.85 -0.69 18.62
CA ARG A 26 -2.79 -0.40 19.60
C ARG A 26 -3.37 0.20 20.88
N HIS A 27 -4.22 1.23 20.76
CA HIS A 27 -4.84 1.89 21.91
C HIS A 27 -5.83 0.98 22.65
N ALA A 28 -6.52 0.11 21.91
CA ALA A 28 -7.45 -0.85 22.52
C ALA A 28 -6.74 -2.06 23.16
N GLY A 29 -5.41 -2.14 23.07
CA GLY A 29 -4.65 -3.29 23.55
C GLY A 29 -4.96 -4.58 22.80
N ARG A 30 -5.40 -4.46 21.56
CA ARG A 30 -5.83 -5.56 20.70
C ARG A 30 -4.87 -5.71 19.54
N SER A 31 -4.52 -6.96 19.19
CA SER A 31 -3.70 -7.24 18.02
C SER A 31 -4.40 -8.22 17.09
N MET A 32 -4.07 -8.12 15.82
CA MET A 32 -4.50 -9.08 14.80
C MET A 32 -3.30 -9.92 14.36
N LYS A 33 -3.54 -11.16 13.96
CA LYS A 33 -2.49 -12.04 13.43
C LYS A 33 -2.01 -11.64 12.04
N GLY A 34 -2.87 -10.97 11.27
CA GLY A 34 -2.52 -10.43 9.97
C GLY A 34 -3.35 -9.20 9.66
N LEU A 35 -2.69 -8.07 9.45
CA LEU A 35 -3.31 -6.83 9.01
C LEU A 35 -2.61 -6.37 7.74
N ILE A 36 -3.38 -6.27 6.67
CA ILE A 36 -2.92 -5.90 5.34
C ILE A 36 -3.49 -4.54 4.98
N GLY A 37 -2.64 -3.65 4.51
CA GLY A 37 -3.05 -2.34 4.05
C GLY A 37 -2.48 -2.00 2.68
N TYR A 38 -2.85 -0.84 2.18
CA TYR A 38 -2.40 -0.31 0.90
C TYR A 38 -1.67 1.00 1.12
N ASP A 39 -0.76 1.28 0.23
CA ASP A 39 -0.01 2.52 0.10
C ASP A 39 1.04 2.75 1.20
N LEU A 40 2.10 3.44 0.79
CA LEU A 40 3.28 3.64 1.62
C LEU A 40 3.30 5.03 2.26
N LEU A 41 2.16 5.45 2.82
CA LEU A 41 2.13 6.64 3.66
C LEU A 41 3.06 6.44 4.85
N LYS A 42 3.68 7.52 5.31
CA LYS A 42 4.60 7.45 6.46
C LYS A 42 3.99 6.74 7.65
N ALA A 43 2.75 7.06 8.00
CA ALA A 43 2.04 6.42 9.11
C ALA A 43 1.88 4.90 8.91
N ASN A 44 1.60 4.46 7.69
CA ASN A 44 1.48 3.04 7.37
C ASN A 44 2.84 2.33 7.49
N VAL A 45 3.90 2.96 6.99
CA VAL A 45 5.26 2.41 7.07
C VAL A 45 5.74 2.32 8.52
N ASP A 46 5.45 3.33 9.33
CA ASP A 46 5.80 3.31 10.75
C ASP A 46 5.12 2.14 11.48
N LEU A 47 3.86 1.87 11.19
CA LEU A 47 3.14 0.72 11.76
C LEU A 47 3.61 -0.62 11.21
N LEU A 48 4.06 -0.67 9.97
CA LEU A 48 4.69 -1.86 9.41
C LEU A 48 5.99 -2.18 10.15
N LYS A 49 6.82 -1.17 10.38
CA LYS A 49 8.10 -1.32 11.10
C LYS A 49 7.91 -1.71 12.55
N SER A 50 6.86 -1.23 13.20
CA SER A 50 6.54 -1.58 14.59
C SER A 50 5.90 -2.95 14.73
N GLY A 51 5.40 -3.55 13.65
CA GLY A 51 4.75 -4.84 13.64
C GLY A 51 3.24 -4.80 13.85
N ASP A 52 2.64 -3.62 13.95
CA ASP A 52 1.17 -3.47 14.08
C ASP A 52 0.45 -3.77 12.75
N VAL A 53 1.07 -3.45 11.64
CA VAL A 53 0.66 -3.83 10.30
C VAL A 53 1.64 -4.86 9.76
N HIS A 54 1.15 -5.90 9.09
CA HIS A 54 1.98 -7.04 8.68
C HIS A 54 2.40 -6.98 7.22
N TYR A 55 1.51 -6.46 6.36
CA TYR A 55 1.76 -6.33 4.92
C TYR A 55 1.25 -5.00 4.42
N LEU A 56 2.04 -4.34 3.58
CA LEU A 56 1.60 -3.19 2.80
C LEU A 56 1.74 -3.50 1.32
N ILE A 57 0.74 -3.13 0.56
CA ILE A 57 0.76 -3.25 -0.89
C ILE A 57 1.13 -1.90 -1.48
N GLY A 58 2.30 -1.84 -2.11
CA GLY A 58 2.80 -0.66 -2.80
C GLY A 58 2.37 -0.67 -4.26
N GLN A 59 1.82 0.44 -4.73
CA GLN A 59 1.27 0.54 -6.08
C GLN A 59 2.08 1.44 -7.01
N ARG A 60 3.23 1.92 -6.56
CA ARG A 60 4.11 2.82 -7.31
C ARG A 60 3.37 4.01 -7.95
N PRO A 61 2.73 4.88 -7.16
CA PRO A 61 1.94 5.98 -7.69
C PRO A 61 2.76 6.94 -8.56
N GLY A 62 4.02 7.18 -8.22
CA GLY A 62 4.92 8.00 -9.05
C GLY A 62 5.14 7.41 -10.44
N LEU A 63 5.35 6.10 -10.52
CA LEU A 63 5.49 5.42 -11.81
C LEU A 63 4.19 5.44 -12.61
N GLN A 64 3.05 5.26 -11.96
CA GLN A 64 1.73 5.37 -12.61
C GLN A 64 1.55 6.76 -13.22
N GLY A 65 1.82 7.81 -12.45
CA GLY A 65 1.74 9.18 -12.93
C GLY A 65 2.67 9.44 -14.10
N TYR A 66 3.93 9.03 -13.98
CA TYR A 66 4.91 9.17 -15.07
C TYR A 66 4.46 8.45 -16.36
N CYS A 67 4.06 7.19 -16.26
CA CYS A 67 3.60 6.42 -17.41
C CYS A 67 2.35 7.02 -18.05
N GLY A 68 1.42 7.54 -17.25
CA GLY A 68 0.21 8.19 -17.76
C GLY A 68 0.54 9.45 -18.57
N VAL A 69 1.33 10.34 -18.00
CA VAL A 69 1.75 11.59 -18.70
C VAL A 69 2.57 11.26 -19.95
N LYS A 70 3.49 10.30 -19.84
CA LYS A 70 4.31 9.86 -20.98
C LYS A 70 3.44 9.32 -22.12
N ALA A 71 2.46 8.48 -21.81
CA ALA A 71 1.56 7.91 -22.81
C ALA A 71 0.74 9.02 -23.51
N LEU A 72 0.23 9.99 -22.75
CA LEU A 72 -0.48 11.14 -23.33
C LEU A 72 0.43 11.96 -24.23
N CYS A 73 1.65 12.24 -23.79
CA CYS A 73 2.63 13.00 -24.58
C CYS A 73 2.98 12.24 -25.88
N ASP A 74 3.28 10.95 -25.79
CA ASP A 74 3.60 10.13 -26.95
C ASP A 74 2.45 10.10 -27.96
N HIS A 75 1.22 9.98 -27.49
CA HIS A 75 0.06 9.91 -28.38
C HIS A 75 -0.33 11.28 -28.95
N VAL A 76 -0.44 12.29 -28.11
CA VAL A 76 -0.97 13.61 -28.52
C VAL A 76 0.08 14.45 -29.24
N VAL A 77 1.30 14.52 -28.71
CA VAL A 77 2.37 15.38 -29.25
C VAL A 77 3.14 14.66 -30.36
N PHE A 78 3.60 13.44 -30.11
CA PHE A 78 4.45 12.71 -31.06
C PHE A 78 3.68 11.80 -32.01
N LYS A 79 2.34 11.74 -31.88
CA LYS A 79 1.49 10.93 -32.75
C LYS A 79 1.86 9.46 -32.83
N LYS A 80 2.41 8.94 -31.72
CA LYS A 80 2.77 7.52 -31.60
C LYS A 80 1.56 6.68 -31.18
N SER A 81 1.58 5.42 -31.55
CA SER A 81 0.66 4.43 -31.00
C SER A 81 1.03 4.12 -29.56
N VAL A 82 0.02 4.03 -28.67
CA VAL A 82 0.20 3.66 -27.25
C VAL A 82 -0.70 2.49 -26.90
N GLU A 83 -0.30 1.73 -25.88
CA GLU A 83 -1.10 0.63 -25.37
C GLU A 83 -2.39 1.16 -24.72
N HIS A 84 -3.51 0.48 -24.94
CA HIS A 84 -4.76 0.81 -24.28
C HIS A 84 -4.75 0.50 -22.80
N VAL A 85 -4.03 -0.54 -22.40
CA VAL A 85 -3.90 -0.98 -21.01
C VAL A 85 -2.44 -1.26 -20.71
N LYS A 86 -1.96 -0.72 -19.61
CA LYS A 86 -0.62 -0.98 -19.10
C LYS A 86 -0.72 -1.40 -17.63
N TYR A 87 -0.34 -2.63 -17.35
CA TYR A 87 -0.32 -3.13 -15.96
C TYR A 87 0.93 -2.62 -15.24
N MET A 88 0.72 -2.09 -14.04
CA MET A 88 1.79 -1.66 -13.16
C MET A 88 2.20 -2.77 -12.20
N PRO A 89 3.48 -2.81 -11.80
CA PRO A 89 3.92 -3.72 -10.76
C PRO A 89 3.20 -3.43 -9.44
N ILE A 90 2.91 -4.51 -8.71
CA ILE A 90 2.41 -4.43 -7.34
C ILE A 90 3.49 -5.00 -6.44
N ASP A 91 3.90 -4.21 -5.44
CA ASP A 91 4.94 -4.61 -4.51
C ASP A 91 4.30 -5.06 -3.19
N ILE A 92 4.72 -6.21 -2.67
CA ILE A 92 4.32 -6.67 -1.35
C ILE A 92 5.46 -6.37 -0.38
N LEU A 93 5.16 -5.54 0.61
CA LEU A 93 6.15 -5.03 1.56
C LEU A 93 5.84 -5.55 2.95
N ILE A 94 6.89 -6.01 3.59
CA ILE A 94 6.89 -6.51 4.96
C ILE A 94 7.96 -5.77 5.77
N LYS A 95 7.96 -5.96 7.08
CA LYS A 95 8.92 -5.33 7.98
C LYS A 95 10.37 -5.56 7.54
N GLU A 96 10.67 -6.75 7.04
CA GLU A 96 12.02 -7.17 6.69
C GLU A 96 12.54 -6.60 5.38
N ASN A 97 11.64 -6.17 4.45
CA ASN A 97 12.08 -5.67 3.15
C ASN A 97 11.82 -4.17 2.93
N ILE A 98 11.10 -3.51 3.82
CA ILE A 98 10.66 -2.12 3.60
C ILE A 98 11.85 -1.14 3.48
N ASP A 99 12.89 -1.33 4.26
CA ASP A 99 14.06 -0.45 4.20
C ASP A 99 14.80 -0.58 2.87
N PHE A 100 14.94 -1.80 2.37
CA PHE A 100 15.57 -2.06 1.07
C PHE A 100 14.75 -1.51 -0.09
N TYR A 101 13.44 -1.51 0.02
CA TYR A 101 12.55 -0.99 -1.02
C TYR A 101 12.85 0.49 -1.34
N PHE A 102 13.04 1.31 -0.33
CA PHE A 102 13.30 2.73 -0.51
C PHE A 102 14.71 3.04 -1.07
N GLU A 103 15.65 2.11 -0.96
CA GLU A 103 16.98 2.27 -1.55
C GLU A 103 16.98 2.08 -3.06
N PHE A 104 16.06 1.28 -3.59
CA PHE A 104 16.08 0.85 -4.99
C PHE A 104 14.90 1.35 -5.82
N VAL A 105 14.08 2.20 -5.25
CA VAL A 105 12.89 2.76 -5.92
C VAL A 105 12.92 4.32 -6.00
#